data_2626e3c2030ce5904821e3ff2f1fb109
#
_entry.id   2626e3c2030ce5904821e3ff2f1fb109
#
_cell.length_a   1.000
_cell.length_b   1.000
_cell.length_c   1.000
_cell.angle_alpha   90.00
_cell.angle_beta   90.00
_cell.angle_gamma   90.00
#
_symmetry.space_group_name_H-M   'P 1'
#
loop_
_entity.id
_entity.type
_entity.pdbx_description
1 polymer ?
#
loop_
_entity_poly.entity_id
_entity_poly.type
_entity_poly.pdbx_seq_one_letter_code
_entity_poly.pdbx_strand_id
1 'polypeptide(L)'
;MQTNSVICADALTVCVDDRTLLDNLNFNVGKGEVFALLGGNGAGKSTTLKTFLGLMKASSGSATVLGHNASTQPNQLQKSVAYLPESVTLYGHLSGVENIRYFLSVAGVDKSDDDMFAALRKVALQEDSWNKALSNYSKGMRQKTAIALALLRNAPVLFLDEPTSGLDPAAIDEFNALVSELAAGHAARSR
;
A
#
# COMPACT_ATOMS: atom_id res chain seq x y z
N MET A 1 14.83 -25.40 -0.67
CA MET A 1 13.45 -25.10 -1.11
C MET A 1 13.40 -23.59 -1.32
N GLN A 2 13.34 -23.13 -2.58
CA GLN A 2 13.12 -21.71 -2.85
C GLN A 2 11.68 -21.41 -2.43
N THR A 3 11.52 -20.75 -1.30
CA THR A 3 10.23 -20.23 -0.85
C THR A 3 9.80 -19.16 -1.83
N ASN A 4 8.67 -19.36 -2.49
CA ASN A 4 8.02 -18.40 -3.40
C ASN A 4 7.45 -17.21 -2.60
N SER A 5 8.20 -16.78 -1.57
CA SER A 5 7.84 -15.75 -0.61
C SER A 5 8.15 -14.37 -1.19
N VAL A 6 7.13 -13.53 -1.24
CA VAL A 6 7.23 -12.13 -1.70
C VAL A 6 7.59 -11.21 -0.53
N ILE A 7 7.06 -11.51 0.66
CA ILE A 7 7.37 -10.80 1.90
C ILE A 7 7.80 -11.84 2.94
N CYS A 8 8.88 -11.58 3.68
CA CYS A 8 9.36 -12.46 4.73
C CYS A 8 9.86 -11.65 5.93
N ALA A 9 9.34 -11.97 7.11
CA ALA A 9 9.93 -11.61 8.41
C ALA A 9 10.65 -12.84 8.96
N ASP A 10 11.91 -12.71 9.32
CA ASP A 10 12.71 -13.77 9.91
C ASP A 10 13.33 -13.26 11.22
N ALA A 11 12.84 -13.76 12.36
CA ALA A 11 13.22 -13.37 13.71
C ALA A 11 13.27 -11.83 13.88
N LEU A 12 12.35 -11.13 13.22
CA LEU A 12 12.36 -9.66 13.13
C LEU A 12 12.08 -9.02 14.47
N THR A 13 13.07 -8.29 14.99
CA THR A 13 12.96 -7.53 16.24
C THR A 13 13.26 -6.05 15.97
N VAL A 14 12.44 -5.16 16.53
CA VAL A 14 12.62 -3.71 16.44
C VAL A 14 12.54 -3.11 17.83
N CYS A 15 13.61 -2.42 18.24
CA CYS A 15 13.69 -1.69 19.49
C CYS A 15 13.95 -0.22 19.22
N VAL A 16 13.30 0.66 19.98
CA VAL A 16 13.50 2.12 19.96
C VAL A 16 13.52 2.60 21.41
N ASP A 17 14.57 3.31 21.79
CA ASP A 17 14.74 3.90 23.14
C ASP A 17 14.40 2.90 24.27
N ASP A 18 15.04 1.74 24.29
CA ASP A 18 14.87 0.64 25.26
C ASP A 18 13.45 0.00 25.26
N ARG A 19 12.61 0.33 24.29
CA ARG A 19 11.31 -0.31 24.11
C ARG A 19 11.34 -1.28 22.93
N THR A 20 10.98 -2.53 23.17
CA THR A 20 10.75 -3.50 22.10
C THR A 20 9.38 -3.24 21.48
N LEU A 21 9.36 -2.86 20.21
CA LEU A 21 8.15 -2.61 19.42
C LEU A 21 7.72 -3.84 18.64
N LEU A 22 8.67 -4.65 18.18
CA LEU A 22 8.45 -5.96 17.57
C LEU A 22 9.43 -6.94 18.23
N ASP A 23 8.97 -8.13 18.56
CA ASP A 23 9.76 -9.16 19.20
C ASP A 23 9.67 -10.48 18.43
N ASN A 24 10.78 -10.90 17.84
CA ASN A 24 10.96 -12.17 17.15
C ASN A 24 9.83 -12.53 16.18
N LEU A 25 9.38 -11.55 15.38
CA LEU A 25 8.27 -11.71 14.44
C LEU A 25 8.70 -12.60 13.27
N ASN A 26 7.89 -13.62 12.97
CA ASN A 26 8.15 -14.60 11.93
C ASN A 26 6.90 -14.82 11.08
N PHE A 27 6.95 -14.50 9.78
CA PHE A 27 5.91 -14.85 8.81
C PHE A 27 6.42 -14.74 7.37
N ASN A 28 5.68 -15.37 6.45
CA ASN A 28 5.92 -15.31 5.03
C ASN A 28 4.61 -15.03 4.31
N VAL A 29 4.67 -14.20 3.24
CA VAL A 29 3.55 -13.93 2.35
C VAL A 29 3.94 -14.33 0.95
N GLY A 30 3.13 -15.16 0.32
CA GLY A 30 3.32 -15.64 -1.06
C GLY A 30 2.81 -14.65 -2.10
N LYS A 31 3.10 -14.94 -3.36
CA LYS A 31 2.59 -14.17 -4.50
C LYS A 31 1.08 -14.33 -4.64
N GLY A 32 0.37 -13.20 -4.83
CA GLY A 32 -1.09 -13.17 -4.97
C GLY A 32 -1.84 -13.42 -3.66
N GLU A 33 -1.13 -13.43 -2.53
CA GLU A 33 -1.73 -13.60 -1.22
C GLU A 33 -2.11 -12.25 -0.61
N VAL A 34 -3.26 -12.20 0.07
CA VAL A 34 -3.68 -11.10 0.93
C VAL A 34 -3.39 -11.49 2.37
N PHE A 35 -2.48 -10.77 3.01
CA PHE A 35 -2.08 -11.01 4.39
C PHE A 35 -2.52 -9.86 5.30
N ALA A 36 -3.23 -10.16 6.38
CA ALA A 36 -3.73 -9.17 7.32
C ALA A 36 -2.97 -9.23 8.65
N LEU A 37 -2.45 -8.08 9.09
CA LEU A 37 -1.92 -7.89 10.44
C LEU A 37 -3.05 -7.45 11.36
N LEU A 38 -3.45 -8.31 12.30
CA LEU A 38 -4.50 -8.04 13.26
C LEU A 38 -3.91 -7.71 14.64
N GLY A 39 -4.55 -6.80 15.36
CA GLY A 39 -4.14 -6.41 16.70
C GLY A 39 -4.68 -5.04 17.09
N GLY A 40 -4.73 -4.77 18.38
CA GLY A 40 -5.13 -3.48 18.93
C GLY A 40 -4.13 -2.34 18.64
N ASN A 41 -4.45 -1.15 19.12
CA ASN A 41 -3.53 -0.01 19.03
C ASN A 41 -2.24 -0.32 19.82
N GLY A 42 -1.09 -0.01 19.23
CA GLY A 42 0.21 -0.33 19.84
C GLY A 42 0.71 -1.77 19.61
N ALA A 43 -0.04 -2.65 18.92
CA ALA A 43 0.38 -4.03 18.64
C ALA A 43 1.51 -4.17 17.60
N GLY A 44 2.12 -3.07 17.16
CA GLY A 44 3.26 -3.11 16.24
C GLY A 44 2.90 -3.15 14.75
N LYS A 45 1.61 -3.07 14.36
CA LYS A 45 1.18 -3.13 12.95
C LYS A 45 1.90 -2.10 12.05
N SER A 46 1.77 -0.83 12.38
CA SER A 46 2.43 0.25 11.60
C SER A 46 3.96 0.21 11.72
N THR A 47 4.51 -0.28 12.85
CA THR A 47 5.95 -0.54 12.99
C THR A 47 6.41 -1.61 12.01
N THR A 48 5.66 -2.70 11.89
CA THR A 48 5.93 -3.78 10.93
C THR A 48 5.92 -3.23 9.50
N LEU A 49 4.88 -2.49 9.10
CA LEU A 49 4.80 -1.89 7.77
C LEU A 49 5.96 -0.93 7.50
N LYS A 50 6.28 -0.03 8.44
CA LYS A 50 7.40 0.91 8.31
C LYS A 50 8.75 0.19 8.17
N THR A 51 8.92 -0.94 8.85
CA THR A 51 10.15 -1.75 8.74
C THR A 51 10.25 -2.38 7.34
N PHE A 52 9.17 -2.95 6.80
CA PHE A 52 9.16 -3.49 5.44
C PHE A 52 9.30 -2.41 4.36
N LEU A 53 8.91 -1.18 4.64
CA LEU A 53 9.12 -0.02 3.75
C LEU A 53 10.56 0.53 3.81
N GLY A 54 11.40 0.02 4.70
CA GLY A 54 12.75 0.55 4.92
C GLY A 54 12.79 1.89 5.65
N LEU A 55 11.67 2.32 6.23
CA LEU A 55 11.53 3.57 7.01
C LEU A 55 11.97 3.37 8.47
N MET A 56 12.09 2.13 8.92
CA MET A 56 12.53 1.76 10.26
C MET A 56 13.50 0.59 10.15
N LYS A 57 14.62 0.64 10.89
CA LYS A 57 15.62 -0.42 10.87
C LYS A 57 15.28 -1.52 11.86
N ALA A 58 15.49 -2.77 11.46
CA ALA A 58 15.50 -3.90 12.36
C ALA A 58 16.67 -3.81 13.35
N SER A 59 16.43 -4.11 14.62
CA SER A 59 17.48 -4.24 15.64
C SER A 59 18.17 -5.62 15.55
N SER A 60 17.39 -6.66 15.22
CA SER A 60 17.91 -7.99 14.87
C SER A 60 16.93 -8.71 13.93
N GLY A 61 17.34 -9.82 13.33
CA GLY A 61 16.59 -10.53 12.33
C GLY A 61 16.51 -9.77 11.00
N SER A 62 15.52 -10.06 10.17
CA SER A 62 15.39 -9.42 8.87
C SER A 62 13.95 -9.25 8.41
N ALA A 63 13.72 -8.19 7.62
CA ALA A 63 12.52 -7.95 6.82
C ALA A 63 12.92 -7.90 5.36
N THR A 64 12.36 -8.76 4.51
CA THR A 64 12.64 -8.81 3.07
C THR A 64 11.39 -8.67 2.25
N VAL A 65 11.48 -7.95 1.13
CA VAL A 65 10.42 -7.80 0.14
C VAL A 65 11.01 -8.11 -1.24
N LEU A 66 10.44 -9.06 -1.95
CA LEU A 66 10.93 -9.51 -3.27
C LEU A 66 12.44 -9.88 -3.24
N GLY A 67 12.91 -10.47 -2.13
CA GLY A 67 14.30 -10.83 -1.93
C GLY A 67 15.23 -9.67 -1.53
N HIS A 68 14.74 -8.44 -1.47
CA HIS A 68 15.53 -7.28 -1.03
C HIS A 68 15.33 -7.03 0.47
N ASN A 69 16.43 -6.91 1.20
CA ASN A 69 16.39 -6.59 2.62
C ASN A 69 16.05 -5.11 2.83
N ALA A 70 14.98 -4.86 3.59
CA ALA A 70 14.42 -3.53 3.80
C ALA A 70 15.39 -2.56 4.51
N SER A 71 16.22 -3.06 5.41
CA SER A 71 17.18 -2.23 6.16
C SER A 71 18.40 -1.83 5.36
N THR A 72 18.83 -2.64 4.39
CA THR A 72 20.07 -2.44 3.64
C THR A 72 19.86 -2.02 2.19
N GLN A 73 18.67 -2.26 1.62
CA GLN A 73 18.34 -2.01 0.21
C GLN A 73 17.04 -1.20 0.03
N PRO A 74 16.81 -0.09 0.76
CA PRO A 74 15.54 0.64 0.71
C PRO A 74 15.25 1.23 -0.68
N ASN A 75 16.25 1.59 -1.46
CA ASN A 75 16.07 2.17 -2.80
C ASN A 75 15.47 1.17 -3.80
N GLN A 76 15.76 -0.13 -3.66
CA GLN A 76 15.17 -1.18 -4.49
C GLN A 76 13.69 -1.37 -4.16
N LEU A 77 13.32 -1.19 -2.89
CA LEU A 77 11.93 -1.33 -2.44
C LEU A 77 11.02 -0.23 -2.99
N GLN A 78 11.51 1.02 -3.08
CA GLN A 78 10.69 2.15 -3.52
C GLN A 78 10.06 1.95 -4.91
N LYS A 79 10.73 1.20 -5.79
CA LYS A 79 10.23 0.89 -7.14
C LYS A 79 9.25 -0.28 -7.16
N SER A 80 9.30 -1.14 -6.14
CA SER A 80 8.60 -2.42 -6.09
C SER A 80 7.40 -2.41 -5.13
N VAL A 81 7.24 -1.34 -4.36
CA VAL A 81 6.22 -1.24 -3.30
C VAL A 81 5.36 -0.02 -3.52
N ALA A 82 4.05 -0.19 -3.43
CA ALA A 82 3.10 0.91 -3.19
C ALA A 82 2.66 0.87 -1.72
N TYR A 83 2.54 2.03 -1.11
CA TYR A 83 2.09 2.17 0.28
C TYR A 83 0.92 3.13 0.36
N LEU A 84 -0.14 2.68 1.00
CA LEU A 84 -1.31 3.47 1.33
C LEU A 84 -1.35 3.69 2.85
N PRO A 85 -1.00 4.87 3.35
CA PRO A 85 -1.07 5.18 4.78
C PRO A 85 -2.52 5.34 5.25
N GLU A 86 -2.76 5.18 6.55
CA GLU A 86 -4.06 5.42 7.17
C GLU A 86 -4.63 6.81 6.84
N SER A 87 -3.78 7.83 6.87
CA SER A 87 -4.13 9.19 6.49
C SER A 87 -3.45 9.56 5.18
N VAL A 88 -4.24 9.53 4.10
CA VAL A 88 -3.75 9.90 2.77
C VAL A 88 -3.65 11.42 2.66
N THR A 89 -2.42 11.92 2.49
CA THR A 89 -2.17 13.34 2.27
C THR A 89 -2.08 13.61 0.77
N LEU A 90 -3.20 14.07 0.21
CA LEU A 90 -3.31 14.56 -1.16
C LEU A 90 -3.53 16.08 -1.13
N TYR A 91 -3.18 16.77 -2.23
CA TYR A 91 -3.33 18.21 -2.32
C TYR A 91 -4.81 18.60 -2.48
N GLY A 92 -5.37 19.22 -1.45
CA GLY A 92 -6.80 19.56 -1.40
C GLY A 92 -7.25 20.58 -2.47
N HIS A 93 -6.36 21.43 -2.95
CA HIS A 93 -6.65 22.41 -4.01
C HIS A 93 -6.60 21.83 -5.43
N LEU A 94 -5.98 20.64 -5.60
CA LEU A 94 -5.96 19.92 -6.87
C LEU A 94 -7.16 18.97 -6.95
N SER A 95 -7.57 18.65 -8.17
CA SER A 95 -8.58 17.62 -8.45
C SER A 95 -8.01 16.20 -8.27
N GLY A 96 -8.86 15.18 -8.34
CA GLY A 96 -8.46 13.79 -8.29
C GLY A 96 -7.45 13.42 -9.37
N VAL A 97 -7.76 13.81 -10.61
CA VAL A 97 -6.88 13.56 -11.77
C VAL A 97 -5.56 14.31 -11.65
N GLU A 98 -5.58 15.58 -11.24
CA GLU A 98 -4.35 16.37 -11.06
C GLU A 98 -3.45 15.81 -9.95
N ASN A 99 -4.03 15.34 -8.84
CA ASN A 99 -3.28 14.65 -7.79
C ASN A 99 -2.61 13.38 -8.33
N ILE A 100 -3.35 12.53 -9.05
CA ILE A 100 -2.80 11.31 -9.64
C ILE A 100 -1.65 11.66 -10.59
N ARG A 101 -1.84 12.59 -11.51
CA ARG A 101 -0.82 13.03 -12.47
C ARG A 101 0.42 13.56 -11.75
N TYR A 102 0.26 14.37 -10.72
CA TYR A 102 1.35 14.92 -9.94
C TYR A 102 2.18 13.81 -9.27
N PHE A 103 1.53 12.91 -8.53
CA PHE A 103 2.26 11.87 -7.81
C PHE A 103 2.86 10.80 -8.73
N LEU A 104 2.27 10.51 -9.88
CA LEU A 104 2.87 9.66 -10.91
C LEU A 104 4.14 10.31 -11.48
N SER A 105 4.09 11.61 -11.79
CA SER A 105 5.25 12.36 -12.28
C SER A 105 6.40 12.36 -11.26
N VAL A 106 6.11 12.59 -9.98
CA VAL A 106 7.11 12.48 -8.89
C VAL A 106 7.72 11.07 -8.80
N ALA A 107 6.90 10.05 -9.04
CA ALA A 107 7.36 8.65 -9.05
C ALA A 107 8.09 8.25 -10.34
N GLY A 108 8.21 9.13 -11.33
CA GLY A 108 8.80 8.84 -12.63
C GLY A 108 7.98 7.84 -13.46
N VAL A 109 6.66 7.79 -13.23
CA VAL A 109 5.73 6.90 -13.93
C VAL A 109 4.91 7.73 -14.90
N ASP A 110 5.01 7.39 -16.18
CA ASP A 110 4.19 8.02 -17.24
C ASP A 110 2.95 7.16 -17.51
N LYS A 111 1.78 7.80 -17.51
CA LYS A 111 0.47 7.20 -17.76
C LYS A 111 -0.40 8.14 -18.56
N SER A 112 -1.13 7.57 -19.54
CA SER A 112 -2.12 8.33 -20.30
C SER A 112 -3.31 8.75 -19.44
N ASP A 113 -4.07 9.75 -19.90
CA ASP A 113 -5.33 10.13 -19.26
C ASP A 113 -6.32 8.95 -19.25
N ASP A 114 -6.34 8.14 -20.32
CA ASP A 114 -7.19 6.94 -20.39
C ASP A 114 -6.83 5.91 -19.31
N ASP A 115 -5.53 5.69 -19.03
CA ASP A 115 -5.09 4.83 -17.93
C ASP A 115 -5.57 5.36 -16.58
N MET A 116 -5.45 6.68 -16.36
CA MET A 116 -5.90 7.32 -15.12
C MET A 116 -7.42 7.21 -14.95
N PHE A 117 -8.18 7.44 -16.01
CA PHE A 117 -9.64 7.29 -15.99
C PHE A 117 -10.06 5.83 -15.77
N ALA A 118 -9.38 4.87 -16.40
CA ALA A 118 -9.63 3.46 -16.18
C ALA A 118 -9.37 3.06 -14.71
N ALA A 119 -8.30 3.58 -14.09
CA ALA A 119 -8.02 3.32 -12.69
C ALA A 119 -9.06 3.95 -11.75
N LEU A 120 -9.55 5.17 -12.06
CA LEU A 120 -10.60 5.83 -11.28
C LEU A 120 -11.95 5.09 -11.38
N ARG A 121 -12.30 4.57 -12.57
CA ARG A 121 -13.46 3.69 -12.74
C ARG A 121 -13.32 2.40 -11.94
N LYS A 122 -12.13 1.80 -11.97
CA LYS A 122 -11.87 0.54 -11.25
C LYS A 122 -12.07 0.66 -9.74
N VAL A 123 -11.76 1.81 -9.16
CA VAL A 123 -12.04 2.10 -7.74
C VAL A 123 -13.46 2.66 -7.49
N ALA A 124 -14.33 2.61 -8.48
CA ALA A 124 -15.70 3.14 -8.41
C ALA A 124 -15.77 4.59 -7.91
N LEU A 125 -14.84 5.46 -8.33
CA LEU A 125 -14.95 6.89 -8.11
C LEU A 125 -15.82 7.51 -9.21
N GLN A 126 -16.87 8.23 -8.83
CA GLN A 126 -17.83 8.83 -9.77
C GLN A 126 -17.15 9.83 -10.72
N GLU A 127 -17.47 9.74 -12.01
CA GLU A 127 -16.81 10.53 -13.07
C GLU A 127 -16.99 12.03 -12.90
N ASP A 128 -18.16 12.47 -12.41
CA ASP A 128 -18.48 13.87 -12.17
C ASP A 128 -17.61 14.51 -11.07
N SER A 129 -16.92 13.71 -10.27
CA SER A 129 -16.03 14.16 -9.20
C SER A 129 -14.57 14.29 -9.63
N TRP A 130 -14.12 13.62 -10.69
CA TRP A 130 -12.70 13.50 -11.04
C TRP A 130 -11.95 14.82 -11.17
N ASN A 131 -12.64 15.83 -11.69
CA ASN A 131 -12.08 17.19 -11.91
C ASN A 131 -12.48 18.18 -10.79
N LYS A 132 -13.16 17.75 -9.74
CA LYS A 132 -13.44 18.59 -8.57
C LYS A 132 -12.26 18.59 -7.61
N ALA A 133 -11.99 19.71 -6.96
CA ALA A 133 -10.94 19.83 -5.95
C ALA A 133 -11.14 18.82 -4.81
N LEU A 134 -10.06 18.21 -4.34
CA LEU A 134 -10.09 17.20 -3.27
C LEU A 134 -10.59 17.75 -1.92
N SER A 135 -10.55 19.07 -1.72
CA SER A 135 -11.19 19.70 -0.55
C SER A 135 -12.68 19.37 -0.44
N ASN A 136 -13.34 19.09 -1.58
CA ASN A 136 -14.75 18.72 -1.66
C ASN A 136 -15.00 17.19 -1.57
N TYR A 137 -13.92 16.38 -1.44
CA TYR A 137 -14.04 14.93 -1.38
C TYR A 137 -14.34 14.44 0.02
N SER A 138 -15.21 13.43 0.13
CA SER A 138 -15.32 12.63 1.34
C SER A 138 -14.02 11.87 1.64
N LYS A 139 -13.88 11.34 2.85
CA LYS A 139 -12.73 10.49 3.20
C LYS A 139 -12.62 9.29 2.25
N GLY A 140 -13.73 8.61 1.96
CA GLY A 140 -13.78 7.48 1.04
C GLY A 140 -13.36 7.84 -0.39
N MET A 141 -13.77 9.00 -0.92
CA MET A 141 -13.34 9.45 -2.24
C MET A 141 -11.84 9.71 -2.30
N ARG A 142 -11.24 10.31 -1.25
CA ARG A 142 -9.78 10.49 -1.16
C ARG A 142 -9.06 9.15 -1.11
N GLN A 143 -9.60 8.19 -0.36
CA GLN A 143 -9.07 6.82 -0.27
C GLN A 143 -9.10 6.15 -1.66
N LYS A 144 -10.24 6.19 -2.37
CA LYS A 144 -10.37 5.68 -3.74
C LYS A 144 -9.34 6.30 -4.69
N THR A 145 -9.12 7.61 -4.61
CA THR A 145 -8.09 8.30 -5.42
C THR A 145 -6.69 7.78 -5.13
N ALA A 146 -6.36 7.57 -3.86
CA ALA A 146 -5.05 7.04 -3.47
C ALA A 146 -4.85 5.58 -3.89
N ILE A 147 -5.90 4.77 -3.86
CA ILE A 147 -5.87 3.39 -4.38
C ILE A 147 -5.66 3.41 -5.90
N ALA A 148 -6.38 4.26 -6.65
CA ALA A 148 -6.18 4.42 -8.08
C ALA A 148 -4.71 4.78 -8.42
N LEU A 149 -4.11 5.70 -7.66
CA LEU A 149 -2.69 6.03 -7.78
C LEU A 149 -1.78 4.80 -7.52
N ALA A 150 -2.06 4.02 -6.48
CA ALA A 150 -1.31 2.82 -6.17
C ALA A 150 -1.40 1.77 -7.30
N LEU A 151 -2.59 1.60 -7.92
CA LEU A 151 -2.80 0.73 -9.07
C LEU A 151 -2.00 1.17 -10.29
N LEU A 152 -1.98 2.47 -10.58
CA LEU A 152 -1.26 3.05 -11.72
C LEU A 152 0.25 2.88 -11.60
N ARG A 153 0.79 2.87 -10.38
CA ARG A 153 2.19 2.56 -10.13
C ARG A 153 2.54 1.11 -10.47
N ASN A 154 1.53 0.23 -10.57
CA ASN A 154 1.69 -1.20 -10.90
C ASN A 154 2.77 -1.89 -10.06
N ALA A 155 2.91 -1.50 -8.80
CA ALA A 155 3.87 -2.08 -7.89
C ALA A 155 3.48 -3.52 -7.55
N PRO A 156 4.44 -4.48 -7.58
CA PRO A 156 4.15 -5.88 -7.29
C PRO A 156 3.73 -6.14 -5.83
N VAL A 157 4.00 -5.21 -4.91
CA VAL A 157 3.58 -5.31 -3.51
C VAL A 157 2.84 -4.05 -3.10
N LEU A 158 1.69 -4.23 -2.45
CA LEU A 158 0.88 -3.14 -1.89
C LEU A 158 0.78 -3.29 -0.38
N PHE A 159 1.29 -2.32 0.36
CA PHE A 159 1.09 -2.17 1.80
C PHE A 159 -0.05 -1.21 2.09
N LEU A 160 -0.96 -1.62 2.97
CA LEU A 160 -2.14 -0.88 3.37
C LEU A 160 -2.14 -0.72 4.90
N ASP A 161 -2.14 0.51 5.38
CA ASP A 161 -2.18 0.82 6.82
C ASP A 161 -3.58 1.34 7.18
N GLU A 162 -4.37 0.52 7.86
CA GLU A 162 -5.76 0.79 8.26
C GLU A 162 -6.64 1.39 7.12
N PRO A 163 -6.66 0.77 5.92
CA PRO A 163 -7.23 1.38 4.72
C PRO A 163 -8.74 1.58 4.77
N THR A 164 -9.42 0.92 5.71
CA THR A 164 -10.88 1.02 5.89
C THR A 164 -11.28 1.94 7.05
N SER A 165 -10.29 2.51 7.77
CA SER A 165 -10.55 3.40 8.91
C SER A 165 -11.42 4.58 8.51
N GLY A 166 -12.60 4.72 9.17
CA GLY A 166 -13.56 5.81 8.94
C GLY A 166 -14.28 5.78 7.60
N LEU A 167 -14.33 4.63 6.94
CA LEU A 167 -15.24 4.35 5.85
C LEU A 167 -16.58 3.81 6.39
N ASP A 168 -17.66 4.04 5.65
CA ASP A 168 -18.95 3.39 5.92
C ASP A 168 -18.92 1.90 5.49
N PRO A 169 -19.86 1.07 5.98
CA PRO A 169 -19.86 -0.37 5.68
C PRO A 169 -19.88 -0.71 4.18
N ALA A 170 -20.62 0.04 3.38
CA ALA A 170 -20.70 -0.22 1.93
C ALA A 170 -19.34 0.06 1.25
N ALA A 171 -18.68 1.15 1.63
CA ALA A 171 -17.34 1.48 1.13
C ALA A 171 -16.27 0.46 1.58
N ILE A 172 -16.42 -0.15 2.77
CA ILE A 172 -15.54 -1.24 3.23
C ILE A 172 -15.72 -2.48 2.35
N ASP A 173 -16.96 -2.86 2.03
CA ASP A 173 -17.25 -4.02 1.18
C ASP A 173 -16.70 -3.82 -0.24
N GLU A 174 -16.89 -2.64 -0.83
CA GLU A 174 -16.31 -2.27 -2.13
C GLU A 174 -14.77 -2.35 -2.11
N PHE A 175 -14.15 -1.85 -1.04
CA PHE A 175 -12.70 -1.90 -0.89
C PHE A 175 -12.18 -3.34 -0.78
N ASN A 176 -12.82 -4.18 0.02
CA ASN A 176 -12.43 -5.59 0.20
C ASN A 176 -12.58 -6.38 -1.11
N ALA A 177 -13.65 -6.13 -1.87
CA ALA A 177 -13.83 -6.73 -3.19
C ALA A 177 -12.71 -6.33 -4.15
N LEU A 178 -12.35 -5.04 -4.19
CA LEU A 178 -11.25 -4.53 -5.00
C LEU A 178 -9.91 -5.17 -4.64
N VAL A 179 -9.56 -5.25 -3.35
CA VAL A 179 -8.31 -5.88 -2.88
C VAL A 179 -8.27 -7.35 -3.30
N SER A 180 -9.38 -8.08 -3.15
CA SER A 180 -9.49 -9.48 -3.55
C SER A 180 -9.31 -9.67 -5.06
N GLU A 181 -9.91 -8.79 -5.88
CA GLU A 181 -9.73 -8.80 -7.34
C GLU A 181 -8.28 -8.55 -7.74
N LEU A 182 -7.60 -7.60 -7.08
CA LEU A 182 -6.20 -7.29 -7.35
C LEU A 182 -5.29 -8.47 -7.04
N ALA A 183 -5.49 -9.14 -5.90
CA ALA A 183 -4.72 -10.32 -5.53
C ALA A 183 -4.90 -11.44 -6.58
N ALA A 184 -6.15 -11.73 -6.97
CA ALA A 184 -6.46 -12.72 -7.99
C ALA A 184 -5.85 -12.38 -9.37
N GLY A 185 -5.90 -11.12 -9.78
CA GLY A 185 -5.31 -10.64 -11.05
C GLY A 185 -3.79 -10.76 -11.10
N HIS A 186 -3.08 -10.61 -9.98
CA HIS A 186 -1.64 -10.84 -9.90
C HIS A 186 -1.27 -12.32 -9.93
N ALA A 187 -2.11 -13.19 -9.38
CA ALA A 187 -1.93 -14.64 -9.47
C ALA A 187 -2.10 -15.15 -10.90
N ALA A 188 -3.04 -14.59 -11.67
CA ALA A 188 -3.34 -15.01 -13.05
C ALA A 188 -2.26 -14.60 -14.09
N ARG A 189 -1.56 -13.49 -13.88
CA ARG A 189 -0.50 -12.99 -14.79
C ARG A 189 0.83 -13.75 -14.68
N SER A 190 0.92 -14.77 -13.85
CA SER A 190 2.13 -15.52 -13.54
C SER A 190 2.11 -16.96 -14.02
N ARG A 191 1.18 -17.32 -14.92
CA ARG A 191 1.12 -18.62 -15.61
C ARG A 191 1.58 -18.52 -17.03
#